data_75d670f705ceb49a5ac16d68e45e4a22
#
_entry.id   75d670f705ceb49a5ac16d68e45e4a22
#
_cell.length_a   1.000
_cell.length_b   1.000
_cell.length_c   1.000
_cell.angle_alpha   90.00
_cell.angle_beta   90.00
_cell.angle_gamma   90.00
#
_symmetry.space_group_name_H-M   'P 1'
#
loop_
_entity.id
_entity.type
_entity.pdbx_description
1 polymer ?
#
loop_
_entity_poly.entity_id
_entity_poly.type
_entity_poly.pdbx_seq_one_letter_code
_entity_poly.pdbx_strand_id
1 'polypeptide(L)'
;MRSLIPYIYFLPISMFLLFVIGGCVIIIAIIVVIVKRLRLTKQSEQLSAKIGRIPSYESAITNDGRKEAVYAHNERFSVDIITDLETSFAARYITFAQEKEFTCYYADYYQEANALVPQLKKFSIEPSDVIVKFLHDFDNIGKLVRLHNQQVIQNSLDRHKLFFDHCLKYPLDEQQRRSIVSEEDNCLVVSSAGSGKTSSIVGKVKYLIEIKK
;
A
#
# COMPACT_ATOMS: atom_id res chain seq x y z
N MET A 1 -69.08 2.13 29.26
CA MET A 1 -67.90 2.93 29.01
C MET A 1 -66.70 2.05 29.25
N ARG A 2 -66.07 1.52 28.19
CA ARG A 2 -64.81 0.76 28.26
C ARG A 2 -63.68 1.70 27.90
N SER A 3 -62.76 1.96 28.84
CA SER A 3 -61.57 2.75 28.66
C SER A 3 -60.56 2.00 27.84
N LEU A 4 -60.23 2.56 26.67
CA LEU A 4 -59.10 2.15 25.86
C LEU A 4 -57.82 2.65 26.52
N ILE A 5 -57.03 1.78 27.12
CA ILE A 5 -55.66 2.07 27.56
C ILE A 5 -54.77 1.85 26.34
N PRO A 6 -53.98 2.85 25.87
CA PRO A 6 -53.04 2.63 24.81
C PRO A 6 -51.86 1.76 25.30
N TYR A 7 -51.60 0.66 24.60
CA TYR A 7 -50.40 -0.16 24.77
C TYR A 7 -49.15 0.66 24.38
N ILE A 8 -48.48 1.22 25.37
CA ILE A 8 -47.15 1.76 25.19
C ILE A 8 -46.21 0.57 25.15
N TYR A 9 -45.71 0.24 23.96
CA TYR A 9 -44.66 -0.76 23.78
C TYR A 9 -43.39 -0.24 24.42
N PHE A 10 -43.06 -0.76 25.61
CA PHE A 10 -41.73 -0.61 26.19
C PHE A 10 -40.78 -1.46 25.35
N LEU A 11 -40.02 -0.86 24.44
CA LEU A 11 -38.86 -1.52 23.84
C LEU A 11 -37.88 -1.89 24.99
N PRO A 12 -37.46 -3.15 25.10
CA PRO A 12 -36.52 -3.53 26.15
C PRO A 12 -35.22 -2.71 26.02
N ILE A 13 -34.77 -2.16 27.14
CA ILE A 13 -33.58 -1.31 27.27
C ILE A 13 -32.37 -1.90 26.55
N SER A 14 -32.27 -3.25 26.50
CA SER A 14 -31.24 -3.98 25.75
C SER A 14 -31.26 -3.74 24.22
N MET A 15 -32.43 -3.60 23.61
CA MET A 15 -32.57 -3.29 22.18
C MET A 15 -32.16 -1.84 21.89
N PHE A 16 -32.53 -0.90 22.77
CA PHE A 16 -32.11 0.48 22.62
C PHE A 16 -30.59 0.64 22.72
N LEU A 17 -29.96 -0.10 23.66
CA LEU A 17 -28.52 -0.12 23.82
C LEU A 17 -27.80 -0.68 22.59
N LEU A 18 -28.33 -1.74 21.97
CA LEU A 18 -27.81 -2.33 20.72
C LEU A 18 -27.90 -1.35 19.54
N PHE A 19 -28.98 -0.58 19.42
CA PHE A 19 -29.12 0.47 18.40
C PHE A 19 -28.12 1.61 18.60
N VAL A 20 -27.88 2.03 19.85
CA VAL A 20 -26.90 3.09 20.16
C VAL A 20 -25.48 2.62 19.87
N ILE A 21 -25.11 1.39 20.28
CA ILE A 21 -23.79 0.81 20.02
C ILE A 21 -23.59 0.62 18.51
N GLY A 22 -24.56 0.09 17.79
CA GLY A 22 -24.52 -0.06 16.33
C GLY A 22 -24.35 1.28 15.61
N GLY A 23 -25.08 2.31 16.05
CA GLY A 23 -24.94 3.68 15.53
C GLY A 23 -23.55 4.26 15.77
N CYS A 24 -22.98 4.08 16.96
CA CYS A 24 -21.62 4.53 17.29
C CYS A 24 -20.56 3.82 16.42
N VAL A 25 -20.67 2.51 16.19
CA VAL A 25 -19.73 1.77 15.33
C VAL A 25 -19.77 2.27 13.88
N ILE A 26 -20.98 2.54 13.35
CA ILE A 26 -21.12 3.08 11.98
C ILE A 26 -20.52 4.49 11.90
N ILE A 27 -20.74 5.35 12.89
CA ILE A 27 -20.17 6.70 12.92
C ILE A 27 -18.64 6.65 12.99
N ILE A 28 -18.08 5.76 13.81
CA ILE A 28 -16.62 5.56 13.90
C ILE A 28 -16.07 5.08 12.57
N ALA A 29 -16.73 4.12 11.90
CA ALA A 29 -16.33 3.64 10.59
C ALA A 29 -16.33 4.76 9.54
N ILE A 30 -17.36 5.60 9.52
CA ILE A 30 -17.45 6.77 8.64
C ILE A 30 -16.34 7.78 8.93
N ILE A 31 -16.06 8.06 10.20
CA ILE A 31 -14.97 8.97 10.61
C ILE A 31 -13.62 8.42 10.15
N VAL A 32 -13.36 7.12 10.30
CA VAL A 32 -12.12 6.47 9.84
C VAL A 32 -11.97 6.60 8.32
N VAL A 33 -13.05 6.37 7.55
CA VAL A 33 -13.05 6.53 6.10
C VAL A 33 -12.79 8.00 5.70
N ILE A 34 -13.43 8.95 6.37
CA ILE A 34 -13.23 10.38 6.11
C ILE A 34 -11.79 10.79 6.44
N VAL A 35 -11.25 10.38 7.59
CA VAL A 35 -9.86 10.68 7.98
C VAL A 35 -8.86 10.07 7.01
N LYS A 36 -9.11 8.83 6.54
CA LYS A 36 -8.28 8.19 5.53
C LYS A 36 -8.33 8.95 4.19
N ARG A 37 -9.52 9.39 3.78
CA ARG A 37 -9.71 10.19 2.57
C ARG A 37 -9.06 11.58 2.67
N LEU A 38 -9.15 12.25 3.82
CA LEU A 38 -8.50 13.54 4.07
C LEU A 38 -6.97 13.44 4.13
N ARG A 39 -6.41 12.31 4.61
CA ARG A 39 -4.97 12.06 4.54
C ARG A 39 -4.50 11.88 3.09
N LEU A 40 -5.26 11.15 2.28
CA LEU A 40 -4.98 10.96 0.86
C LEU A 40 -5.05 12.28 0.09
N THR A 41 -6.06 13.13 0.40
CA THR A 41 -6.19 14.46 -0.23
C THR A 41 -5.05 15.40 0.18
N LYS A 42 -4.62 15.40 1.46
CA LYS A 42 -3.46 16.18 1.89
C LYS A 42 -2.16 15.70 1.25
N GLN A 43 -2.00 14.40 1.07
CA GLN A 43 -0.84 13.86 0.33
C GLN A 43 -0.87 14.28 -1.15
N SER A 44 -2.04 14.24 -1.79
CA SER A 44 -2.19 14.70 -3.18
C SER A 44 -1.99 16.21 -3.32
N GLU A 45 -2.42 17.03 -2.34
CA GLU A 45 -2.18 18.47 -2.32
C GLU A 45 -0.70 18.82 -2.07
N GLN A 46 -0.03 18.09 -1.19
CA GLN A 46 1.42 18.25 -0.99
C GLN A 46 2.21 17.82 -2.22
N LEU A 47 1.70 16.84 -2.95
CA LEU A 47 2.27 16.36 -4.19
C LEU A 47 2.06 17.36 -5.32
N SER A 48 0.83 17.87 -5.51
CA SER A 48 0.53 18.91 -6.49
C SER A 48 1.29 20.21 -6.20
N ALA A 49 1.52 20.53 -4.92
CA ALA A 49 2.38 21.66 -4.53
C ALA A 49 3.89 21.43 -4.82
N LYS A 50 4.36 20.17 -4.77
CA LYS A 50 5.70 19.80 -5.26
C LYS A 50 5.78 19.85 -6.79
N ILE A 51 4.77 19.35 -7.48
CA ILE A 51 4.65 19.38 -8.96
C ILE A 51 4.52 20.82 -9.47
N GLY A 52 3.74 21.68 -8.81
CA GLY A 52 3.60 23.09 -9.17
C GLY A 52 4.87 23.95 -9.00
N ARG A 53 5.95 23.39 -8.42
CA ARG A 53 7.28 24.02 -8.35
C ARG A 53 8.22 23.66 -9.50
N ILE A 54 7.81 22.74 -10.38
CA ILE A 54 8.52 22.44 -11.62
C ILE A 54 8.16 23.54 -12.60
N PRO A 55 9.10 24.39 -13.07
CA PRO A 55 8.79 25.44 -14.03
C PRO A 55 8.16 24.83 -15.26
N SER A 56 6.97 25.30 -15.67
CA SER A 56 6.34 24.83 -16.88
C SER A 56 7.31 25.06 -18.06
N TYR A 57 7.52 23.97 -18.80
CA TYR A 57 8.49 23.85 -19.88
C TYR A 57 8.25 24.79 -21.08
N GLU A 58 7.13 25.51 -21.12
CA GLU A 58 6.64 26.23 -22.31
C GLU A 58 7.29 27.61 -22.55
N SER A 59 8.18 28.15 -21.72
CA SER A 59 8.60 29.54 -21.82
C SER A 59 10.01 29.83 -22.40
N ALA A 60 10.73 28.83 -22.92
CA ALA A 60 12.07 29.06 -23.46
C ALA A 60 12.06 29.20 -24.99
N ILE A 61 12.07 30.46 -25.48
CA ILE A 61 11.91 30.82 -26.90
C ILE A 61 13.20 30.66 -27.72
N THR A 62 14.38 30.48 -27.13
CA THR A 62 15.66 30.28 -27.80
C THR A 62 16.23 28.89 -27.60
N ASN A 63 17.04 28.37 -28.55
CA ASN A 63 17.69 27.04 -28.41
C ASN A 63 18.57 26.97 -27.17
N ASP A 64 19.27 28.06 -26.79
CA ASP A 64 20.11 28.09 -25.59
C ASP A 64 19.26 28.08 -24.32
N GLY A 65 18.19 28.88 -24.26
CA GLY A 65 17.28 28.86 -23.11
C GLY A 65 16.56 27.50 -22.93
N ARG A 66 16.27 26.79 -24.02
CA ARG A 66 15.75 25.40 -23.95
C ARG A 66 16.80 24.45 -23.40
N LYS A 67 18.05 24.56 -23.82
CA LYS A 67 19.14 23.71 -23.32
C LYS A 67 19.34 23.89 -21.83
N GLU A 68 19.37 25.13 -21.35
CA GLU A 68 19.50 25.45 -19.93
C GLU A 68 18.32 24.96 -19.11
N ALA A 69 17.08 25.09 -19.64
CA ALA A 69 15.88 24.59 -18.99
C ALA A 69 15.87 23.05 -18.88
N VAL A 70 16.28 22.36 -19.95
CA VAL A 70 16.41 20.88 -19.96
C VAL A 70 17.50 20.43 -19.00
N TYR A 71 18.65 21.12 -18.95
CA TYR A 71 19.71 20.83 -18.00
C TYR A 71 19.24 21.04 -16.54
N ALA A 72 18.60 22.17 -16.24
CA ALA A 72 18.08 22.46 -14.92
C ALA A 72 17.01 21.45 -14.47
N HIS A 73 16.20 20.94 -15.40
CA HIS A 73 15.20 19.91 -15.12
C HIS A 73 15.85 18.57 -14.81
N ASN A 74 16.87 18.17 -15.57
CA ASN A 74 17.69 16.99 -15.31
C ASN A 74 18.30 17.01 -13.89
N GLU A 75 18.90 18.12 -13.49
CA GLU A 75 19.54 18.28 -12.18
C GLU A 75 18.53 18.36 -11.00
N ARG A 76 17.31 18.78 -11.27
CA ARG A 76 16.26 18.92 -10.23
C ARG A 76 15.41 17.68 -10.03
N PHE A 77 15.50 16.72 -10.93
CA PHE A 77 14.76 15.47 -10.78
C PHE A 77 15.29 14.69 -9.58
N SER A 78 14.43 14.36 -8.60
CA SER A 78 14.84 13.79 -7.31
C SER A 78 13.85 12.75 -6.79
N VAL A 79 13.42 11.82 -7.63
CA VAL A 79 12.48 10.76 -7.23
C VAL A 79 13.24 9.46 -6.93
N ASP A 80 13.06 8.90 -5.73
CA ASP A 80 13.68 7.65 -5.29
C ASP A 80 12.62 6.65 -4.81
N ILE A 81 12.26 5.71 -5.66
CA ILE A 81 11.26 4.68 -5.40
C ILE A 81 11.67 3.79 -4.21
N ILE A 82 12.96 3.44 -4.09
CA ILE A 82 13.43 2.54 -3.05
C ILE A 82 13.28 3.18 -1.68
N THR A 83 13.72 4.43 -1.53
CA THR A 83 13.58 5.18 -0.28
C THR A 83 12.12 5.36 0.12
N ASP A 84 11.23 5.66 -0.84
CA ASP A 84 9.81 5.84 -0.56
C ASP A 84 9.13 4.49 -0.21
N LEU A 85 9.54 3.39 -0.83
CA LEU A 85 9.06 2.05 -0.51
C LEU A 85 9.47 1.65 0.91
N GLU A 86 10.73 1.84 1.26
CA GLU A 86 11.26 1.56 2.60
C GLU A 86 10.58 2.42 3.66
N THR A 87 10.33 3.70 3.38
CA THR A 87 9.71 4.64 4.32
C THR A 87 8.22 4.38 4.50
N SER A 88 7.51 4.10 3.41
CA SER A 88 6.05 3.95 3.40
C SER A 88 5.60 2.59 3.94
N PHE A 89 6.35 1.55 3.65
CA PHE A 89 5.96 0.18 3.99
C PHE A 89 6.82 -0.43 5.09
N ALA A 90 8.06 0.04 5.28
CA ALA A 90 8.99 -0.46 6.29
C ALA A 90 9.00 -2.01 6.35
N ALA A 91 8.60 -2.60 7.49
CA ALA A 91 8.53 -4.05 7.67
C ALA A 91 7.13 -4.64 7.36
N ARG A 92 6.27 -3.92 6.61
CA ARG A 92 4.91 -4.38 6.28
C ARG A 92 4.88 -5.03 4.90
N TYR A 93 4.04 -6.04 4.76
CA TYR A 93 3.74 -6.68 3.48
C TYR A 93 3.00 -5.69 2.57
N ILE A 94 3.37 -5.66 1.31
CA ILE A 94 2.74 -4.82 0.27
C ILE A 94 1.77 -5.70 -0.53
N THR A 95 0.47 -5.41 -0.44
CA THR A 95 -0.56 -6.14 -1.20
C THR A 95 -0.54 -5.73 -2.67
N PHE A 96 -1.14 -6.56 -3.54
CA PHE A 96 -1.27 -6.26 -4.96
C PHE A 96 -2.00 -4.92 -5.22
N ALA A 97 -3.02 -4.60 -4.42
CA ALA A 97 -3.72 -3.33 -4.52
C ALA A 97 -2.81 -2.14 -4.19
N GLN A 98 -1.98 -2.27 -3.15
CA GLN A 98 -1.00 -1.26 -2.76
C GLN A 98 0.14 -1.12 -3.78
N GLU A 99 0.62 -2.22 -4.37
CA GLU A 99 1.59 -2.19 -5.47
C GLU A 99 1.06 -1.41 -6.66
N LYS A 100 -0.20 -1.65 -7.03
CA LYS A 100 -0.86 -0.93 -8.12
C LYS A 100 -1.02 0.56 -7.80
N GLU A 101 -1.44 0.91 -6.60
CA GLU A 101 -1.57 2.30 -6.15
C GLU A 101 -0.21 3.01 -6.18
N PHE A 102 0.84 2.36 -5.69
CA PHE A 102 2.21 2.85 -5.70
C PHE A 102 2.74 3.05 -7.12
N THR A 103 2.47 2.10 -8.02
CA THR A 103 2.83 2.23 -9.45
C THR A 103 2.09 3.40 -10.11
N CYS A 104 0.79 3.55 -9.85
CA CYS A 104 0.02 4.67 -10.37
C CYS A 104 0.54 6.03 -9.88
N TYR A 105 1.02 6.10 -8.63
CA TYR A 105 1.59 7.31 -8.05
C TYR A 105 2.82 7.82 -8.82
N TYR A 106 3.67 6.89 -9.31
CA TYR A 106 4.89 7.24 -10.05
C TYR A 106 4.70 7.33 -11.57
N ALA A 107 3.51 7.01 -12.09
CA ALA A 107 3.28 6.98 -13.53
C ALA A 107 3.56 8.32 -14.21
N ASP A 108 3.16 9.43 -13.61
CA ASP A 108 3.39 10.77 -14.16
C ASP A 108 4.89 11.14 -14.17
N TYR A 109 5.60 10.83 -13.09
CA TYR A 109 7.06 11.00 -13.02
C TYR A 109 7.80 10.15 -14.05
N TYR A 110 7.29 8.93 -14.31
CA TYR A 110 7.86 8.05 -15.32
C TYR A 110 7.67 8.60 -16.74
N GLN A 111 6.49 9.14 -17.04
CA GLN A 111 6.23 9.80 -18.32
C GLN A 111 7.12 11.05 -18.50
N GLU A 112 7.28 11.84 -17.47
CA GLU A 112 8.13 13.03 -17.44
C GLU A 112 9.60 12.66 -17.70
N ALA A 113 10.15 11.68 -16.96
CA ALA A 113 11.52 11.21 -17.14
C ALA A 113 11.76 10.65 -18.54
N ASN A 114 10.82 9.83 -19.07
CA ASN A 114 10.89 9.30 -20.42
C ASN A 114 10.82 10.36 -21.50
N ALA A 115 10.06 11.43 -21.30
CA ALA A 115 10.01 12.57 -22.22
C ALA A 115 11.27 13.42 -22.15
N LEU A 116 11.93 13.49 -21.00
CA LEU A 116 13.16 14.27 -20.80
C LEU A 116 14.38 13.62 -21.45
N VAL A 117 14.53 12.29 -21.38
CA VAL A 117 15.72 11.58 -21.92
C VAL A 117 16.02 11.88 -23.40
N PRO A 118 15.06 11.87 -24.35
CA PRO A 118 15.32 12.24 -25.73
C PRO A 118 15.76 13.69 -25.89
N GLN A 119 15.27 14.58 -25.06
CA GLN A 119 15.62 16.01 -25.08
C GLN A 119 17.05 16.24 -24.60
N LEU A 120 17.45 15.55 -23.52
CA LEU A 120 18.83 15.56 -23.04
C LEU A 120 19.79 15.11 -24.14
N LYS A 121 19.49 14.00 -24.82
CA LYS A 121 20.28 13.48 -25.94
C LYS A 121 20.40 14.49 -27.10
N LYS A 122 19.31 15.21 -27.42
CA LYS A 122 19.31 16.26 -28.46
C LYS A 122 20.31 17.37 -28.17
N PHE A 123 20.50 17.71 -26.90
CA PHE A 123 21.42 18.75 -26.47
C PHE A 123 22.79 18.20 -26.03
N SER A 124 23.07 16.92 -26.23
CA SER A 124 24.29 16.24 -25.76
C SER A 124 24.51 16.41 -24.25
N ILE A 125 23.41 16.30 -23.48
CA ILE A 125 23.43 16.30 -22.01
C ILE A 125 23.21 14.86 -21.56
N GLU A 126 24.04 14.36 -20.67
CA GLU A 126 23.84 13.03 -20.08
C GLU A 126 22.70 13.08 -19.05
N PRO A 127 21.79 12.06 -19.03
CA PRO A 127 20.79 11.94 -17.98
C PRO A 127 21.44 11.82 -16.61
N SER A 128 20.92 12.49 -15.60
CA SER A 128 21.40 12.33 -14.23
C SER A 128 21.23 10.88 -13.75
N ASP A 129 22.12 10.44 -12.86
CA ASP A 129 22.06 9.11 -12.27
C ASP A 129 20.72 8.84 -11.59
N VAL A 130 20.08 9.88 -11.06
CA VAL A 130 18.76 9.81 -10.43
C VAL A 130 17.68 9.43 -11.45
N ILE A 131 17.69 10.04 -12.63
CA ILE A 131 16.73 9.70 -13.71
C ILE A 131 16.95 8.27 -14.18
N VAL A 132 18.20 7.89 -14.42
CA VAL A 132 18.56 6.53 -14.88
C VAL A 132 18.12 5.49 -13.84
N LYS A 133 18.45 5.72 -12.57
CA LYS A 133 18.02 4.87 -11.46
C LYS A 133 16.50 4.79 -11.36
N PHE A 134 15.81 5.93 -11.41
CA PHE A 134 14.36 5.99 -11.32
C PHE A 134 13.66 5.20 -12.43
N LEU A 135 14.06 5.37 -13.68
CA LEU A 135 13.50 4.62 -14.81
C LEU A 135 13.74 3.12 -14.63
N HIS A 136 14.95 2.73 -14.25
CA HIS A 136 15.28 1.34 -13.97
C HIS A 136 14.41 0.76 -12.84
N ASP A 137 14.26 1.48 -11.74
CA ASP A 137 13.51 1.01 -10.57
C ASP A 137 12.01 0.95 -10.86
N PHE A 138 11.46 1.91 -11.62
CA PHE A 138 10.07 1.88 -12.04
C PHE A 138 9.78 0.69 -12.96
N ASP A 139 10.62 0.42 -13.95
CA ASP A 139 10.49 -0.74 -14.83
C ASP A 139 10.56 -2.07 -14.06
N ASN A 140 11.22 -2.08 -12.91
CA ASN A 140 11.39 -3.24 -12.05
C ASN A 140 10.55 -3.20 -10.76
N ILE A 141 9.56 -2.29 -10.65
CA ILE A 141 8.81 -2.05 -9.40
C ILE A 141 8.18 -3.33 -8.83
N GLY A 142 7.56 -4.16 -9.66
CA GLY A 142 6.99 -5.42 -9.22
C GLY A 142 8.05 -6.45 -8.75
N LYS A 143 9.30 -6.34 -9.22
CA LYS A 143 10.41 -7.15 -8.68
C LYS A 143 10.86 -6.61 -7.33
N LEU A 144 10.95 -5.31 -7.16
CA LEU A 144 11.29 -4.65 -5.90
C LEU A 144 10.28 -5.00 -4.82
N VAL A 145 8.98 -4.88 -5.12
CA VAL A 145 7.90 -5.27 -4.20
C VAL A 145 7.98 -6.75 -3.83
N ARG A 146 8.22 -7.65 -4.78
CA ARG A 146 8.39 -9.08 -4.48
C ARG A 146 9.58 -9.35 -3.56
N LEU A 147 10.72 -8.71 -3.78
CA LEU A 147 11.90 -8.85 -2.92
C LEU A 147 11.61 -8.32 -1.51
N HIS A 148 10.98 -7.17 -1.39
CA HIS A 148 10.53 -6.61 -0.12
C HIS A 148 9.60 -7.58 0.62
N ASN A 149 8.55 -8.08 -0.04
CA ASN A 149 7.61 -9.02 0.54
C ASN A 149 8.27 -10.34 0.98
N GLN A 150 9.23 -10.86 0.19
CA GLN A 150 10.01 -12.04 0.58
C GLN A 150 10.80 -11.80 1.87
N GLN A 151 11.40 -10.62 2.02
CA GLN A 151 12.11 -10.25 3.25
C GLN A 151 11.16 -10.11 4.44
N VAL A 152 10.00 -9.48 4.25
CA VAL A 152 8.97 -9.34 5.30
C VAL A 152 8.45 -10.71 5.74
N ILE A 153 8.18 -11.60 4.79
CA ILE A 153 7.76 -12.98 5.09
C ILE A 153 8.86 -13.69 5.88
N GLN A 154 10.11 -13.64 5.44
CA GLN A 154 11.22 -14.32 6.10
C GLN A 154 11.41 -13.80 7.54
N ASN A 155 11.42 -12.49 7.72
CA ASN A 155 11.51 -11.87 9.04
C ASN A 155 10.36 -12.30 9.97
N SER A 156 9.14 -12.44 9.42
CA SER A 156 7.98 -12.90 10.18
C SER A 156 8.08 -14.38 10.56
N LEU A 157 8.59 -15.22 9.67
CA LEU A 157 8.83 -16.64 9.95
C LEU A 157 9.86 -16.83 11.06
N ASP A 158 10.96 -16.10 11.00
CA ASP A 158 12.05 -16.18 11.98
C ASP A 158 11.59 -15.67 13.35
N ARG A 159 10.88 -14.54 13.38
CA ARG A 159 10.34 -13.94 14.61
C ARG A 159 9.34 -14.84 15.31
N HIS A 160 8.50 -15.54 14.57
CA HIS A 160 7.39 -16.34 15.10
C HIS A 160 7.60 -17.85 14.95
N LYS A 161 8.85 -18.30 14.84
CA LYS A 161 9.19 -19.73 14.67
C LYS A 161 8.54 -20.60 15.75
N LEU A 162 8.66 -20.24 17.02
CA LEU A 162 8.09 -20.99 18.15
C LEU A 162 6.56 -21.09 18.05
N PHE A 163 5.89 -20.04 17.60
CA PHE A 163 4.46 -20.09 17.34
C PHE A 163 4.13 -21.17 16.30
N PHE A 164 4.80 -21.19 15.16
CA PHE A 164 4.53 -22.13 14.09
C PHE A 164 4.86 -23.58 14.46
N ASP A 165 5.83 -23.79 15.34
CA ASP A 165 6.19 -25.13 15.82
C ASP A 165 5.14 -25.71 16.78
N HIS A 166 4.36 -24.88 17.49
CA HIS A 166 3.48 -25.30 18.58
C HIS A 166 2.02 -24.86 18.42
N CYS A 167 1.66 -24.08 17.40
CA CYS A 167 0.29 -23.55 17.25
C CYS A 167 -0.76 -24.63 16.97
N LEU A 168 -0.36 -25.80 16.44
CA LEU A 168 -1.21 -26.95 16.15
C LEU A 168 -0.61 -28.23 16.75
N LYS A 169 -1.39 -29.31 16.76
CA LYS A 169 -0.94 -30.63 17.23
C LYS A 169 0.29 -31.15 16.47
N TYR A 170 0.36 -30.81 15.17
CA TYR A 170 1.49 -31.13 14.30
C TYR A 170 2.11 -29.83 13.80
N PRO A 171 3.45 -29.73 13.71
CA PRO A 171 4.11 -28.55 13.17
C PRO A 171 3.65 -28.26 11.75
N LEU A 172 3.51 -26.97 11.44
CA LEU A 172 3.24 -26.52 10.09
C LEU A 172 4.51 -26.62 9.23
N ASP A 173 4.37 -27.06 7.97
CA ASP A 173 5.46 -27.05 7.02
C ASP A 173 5.79 -25.62 6.53
N GLU A 174 6.90 -25.45 5.79
CA GLU A 174 7.36 -24.16 5.37
C GLU A 174 6.37 -23.45 4.42
N GLN A 175 5.74 -24.19 3.50
CA GLN A 175 4.76 -23.61 2.56
C GLN A 175 3.50 -23.13 3.30
N GLN A 176 3.05 -23.91 4.27
CA GLN A 176 1.92 -23.55 5.13
C GLN A 176 2.24 -22.29 5.94
N ARG A 177 3.44 -22.22 6.56
CA ARG A 177 3.88 -21.04 7.31
C ARG A 177 3.95 -19.80 6.43
N ARG A 178 4.52 -19.90 5.23
CA ARG A 178 4.58 -18.82 4.24
C ARG A 178 3.18 -18.33 3.86
N SER A 179 2.23 -19.24 3.60
CA SER A 179 0.85 -18.86 3.28
C SER A 179 0.13 -18.17 4.44
N ILE A 180 0.50 -18.49 5.68
CA ILE A 180 -0.05 -17.86 6.88
C ILE A 180 0.44 -16.43 7.05
N VAL A 181 1.72 -16.17 6.86
CA VAL A 181 2.31 -14.82 7.04
C VAL A 181 2.07 -13.89 5.86
N SER A 182 1.76 -14.42 4.68
CA SER A 182 1.39 -13.59 3.51
C SER A 182 0.10 -12.83 3.79
N GLU A 183 0.13 -11.49 3.66
CA GLU A 183 -0.97 -10.57 3.99
C GLU A 183 -1.66 -10.04 2.73
N GLU A 184 -1.76 -10.86 1.68
CA GLU A 184 -2.42 -10.47 0.44
C GLU A 184 -3.93 -10.29 0.65
N ASP A 185 -4.53 -9.32 -0.05
CA ASP A 185 -5.97 -9.04 0.01
C ASP A 185 -6.82 -10.26 -0.40
N ASN A 186 -6.32 -11.02 -1.38
CA ASN A 186 -6.94 -12.25 -1.83
C ASN A 186 -5.89 -13.36 -1.96
N CYS A 187 -6.00 -14.40 -1.14
CA CYS A 187 -5.09 -15.53 -1.15
C CYS A 187 -5.81 -16.83 -1.55
N LEU A 188 -5.38 -17.43 -2.66
CA LEU A 188 -5.87 -18.74 -3.11
C LEU A 188 -4.87 -19.83 -2.73
N VAL A 189 -5.28 -20.74 -1.86
CA VAL A 189 -4.48 -21.91 -1.48
C VAL A 189 -4.89 -23.12 -2.33
N VAL A 190 -4.04 -23.50 -3.27
CA VAL A 190 -4.22 -24.67 -4.12
C VAL A 190 -3.34 -25.80 -3.60
N SER A 191 -3.95 -26.94 -3.26
CA SER A 191 -3.21 -28.10 -2.78
C SER A 191 -4.04 -29.38 -2.91
N SER A 192 -3.38 -30.55 -2.96
CA SER A 192 -4.03 -31.86 -3.06
C SER A 192 -4.85 -32.23 -1.81
N ALA A 193 -5.66 -33.27 -1.90
CA ALA A 193 -6.35 -33.81 -0.73
C ALA A 193 -5.33 -34.32 0.32
N GLY A 194 -5.61 -34.06 1.59
CA GLY A 194 -4.71 -34.47 2.70
C GLY A 194 -3.46 -33.60 2.92
N SER A 195 -3.20 -32.55 2.10
CA SER A 195 -2.01 -31.71 2.19
C SER A 195 -2.03 -30.66 3.31
N GLY A 196 -3.01 -30.70 4.22
CA GLY A 196 -3.06 -29.80 5.37
C GLY A 196 -3.71 -28.43 5.11
N LYS A 197 -4.57 -28.28 4.08
CA LYS A 197 -5.33 -27.03 3.85
C LYS A 197 -6.03 -26.50 5.10
N THR A 198 -6.76 -27.39 5.80
CA THR A 198 -7.44 -27.03 7.05
C THR A 198 -6.46 -26.57 8.12
N SER A 199 -5.30 -27.23 8.24
CA SER A 199 -4.24 -26.82 9.17
C SER A 199 -3.71 -25.41 8.86
N SER A 200 -3.52 -25.08 7.58
CA SER A 200 -3.11 -23.74 7.16
C SER A 200 -4.17 -22.68 7.53
N ILE A 201 -5.46 -22.97 7.32
CA ILE A 201 -6.55 -22.04 7.68
C ILE A 201 -6.60 -21.83 9.20
N VAL A 202 -6.58 -22.90 9.99
CA VAL A 202 -6.59 -22.83 11.45
C VAL A 202 -5.35 -22.10 11.96
N GLY A 203 -4.18 -22.40 11.38
CA GLY A 203 -2.93 -21.69 11.68
C GLY A 203 -3.01 -20.20 11.37
N LYS A 204 -3.62 -19.83 10.23
CA LYS A 204 -3.84 -18.42 9.86
C LYS A 204 -4.73 -17.69 10.86
N VAL A 205 -5.86 -18.31 11.26
CA VAL A 205 -6.78 -17.73 12.25
C VAL A 205 -6.06 -17.51 13.58
N LYS A 206 -5.33 -18.51 14.07
CA LYS A 206 -4.54 -18.38 15.31
C LYS A 206 -3.49 -17.27 15.19
N TYR A 207 -2.76 -17.21 14.08
CA TYR A 207 -1.75 -16.18 13.84
C TYR A 207 -2.35 -14.78 13.89
N LEU A 208 -3.51 -14.58 13.27
CA LEU A 208 -4.20 -13.30 13.28
C LEU A 208 -4.68 -12.90 14.70
N ILE A 209 -5.16 -13.86 15.48
CA ILE A 209 -5.68 -13.60 16.84
C ILE A 209 -4.54 -13.39 17.86
N GLU A 210 -3.48 -14.21 17.80
CA GLU A 210 -2.45 -14.24 18.84
C GLU A 210 -1.27 -13.31 18.55
N ILE A 211 -0.95 -13.08 17.27
CA ILE A 211 0.25 -12.33 16.85
C ILE A 211 -0.09 -10.95 16.28
N LYS A 212 -1.16 -10.84 15.48
CA LYS A 212 -1.47 -9.61 14.74
C LYS A 212 -2.46 -8.66 15.43
N LYS A 213 -2.84 -8.93 16.65
CA LYS A 213 -3.79 -8.13 17.47
C LYS A 213 -3.77 -6.65 17.22
#